data_1fc2e9ee138f05604afb88f8c481296d
#
_entry.id   1fc2e9ee138f05604afb88f8c481296d
#
_cell.length_a   1.000
_cell.length_b   1.000
_cell.length_c   1.000
_cell.angle_alpha   90.00
_cell.angle_beta   90.00
_cell.angle_gamma   90.00
#
_symmetry.space_group_name_H-M   'P 1'
#
loop_
_entity.id
_entity.type
_entity.pdbx_description
1 polymer ?
#
loop_
_entity_poly.entity_id
_entity_poly.type
_entity_poly.pdbx_seq_one_letter_code
_entity_poly.pdbx_strand_id
1 'polypeptide(L)'
;MKDIPVFTTENGVASLVLQEIPATGCAYIHLRATLAPEELLKECVSFCRMVGATHVYATGNELLETHPFHTAIWEMAVLKDSLEDTDAALWPVQTETLDEFRKLYNQKIAHVPNAAWMTEREAKRIAEAGEGYFVHRAGVCLGIGIVRGSELAFVASLCRDAGSTVVRTLIHAISDSRITLQVASANEKAVALYEKMGFVRIREISRWYSVFIQTGD
;
A
#
# COMPACT_ATOMS: atom_id res chain seq x y z
N MET A 1 11.78 8.73 -5.89
CA MET A 1 11.98 7.40 -6.49
C MET A 1 12.43 6.49 -5.35
N LYS A 2 11.69 5.42 -5.03
CA LYS A 2 12.15 4.44 -4.03
C LYS A 2 13.35 3.74 -4.66
N ASP A 3 14.48 3.69 -3.96
CA ASP A 3 15.64 2.87 -4.35
C ASP A 3 15.25 1.40 -4.15
N ILE A 4 14.58 0.83 -5.15
CA ILE A 4 14.24 -0.59 -5.15
C ILE A 4 15.44 -1.29 -5.76
N PRO A 5 16.18 -2.13 -5.00
CA PRO A 5 17.31 -2.87 -5.53
C PRO A 5 16.90 -3.70 -6.75
N VAL A 6 17.71 -3.60 -7.80
CA VAL A 6 17.57 -4.43 -8.98
C VAL A 6 18.55 -5.59 -8.83
N PHE A 7 18.02 -6.80 -8.85
CA PHE A 7 18.76 -8.05 -8.79
C PHE A 7 18.88 -8.58 -10.21
N THR A 8 20.10 -8.73 -10.68
CA THR A 8 20.39 -9.19 -12.05
C THR A 8 21.28 -10.40 -12.01
N THR A 9 20.89 -11.45 -12.71
CA THR A 9 21.67 -12.68 -12.91
C THR A 9 21.64 -13.08 -14.39
N GLU A 10 22.32 -14.16 -14.76
CA GLU A 10 22.21 -14.76 -16.10
C GLU A 10 20.79 -15.25 -16.42
N ASN A 11 19.96 -15.51 -15.39
CA ASN A 11 18.60 -16.01 -15.51
C ASN A 11 17.55 -14.90 -15.71
N GLY A 12 17.94 -13.62 -15.49
CA GLY A 12 17.06 -12.48 -15.72
C GLY A 12 17.24 -11.33 -14.73
N VAL A 13 16.18 -10.50 -14.62
CA VAL A 13 16.17 -9.28 -13.82
C VAL A 13 14.91 -9.27 -12.93
N ALA A 14 15.12 -9.02 -11.65
CA ALA A 14 14.04 -8.81 -10.66
C ALA A 14 14.25 -7.53 -9.87
N SER A 15 13.16 -6.93 -9.39
CA SER A 15 13.20 -5.88 -8.37
C SER A 15 12.87 -6.51 -7.02
N LEU A 16 13.68 -6.19 -5.98
CA LEU A 16 13.51 -6.73 -4.63
C LEU A 16 13.13 -5.61 -3.66
N VAL A 17 12.03 -5.76 -2.92
CA VAL A 17 11.68 -4.88 -1.80
C VAL A 17 12.08 -5.59 -0.52
N LEU A 18 13.16 -5.12 0.11
CA LEU A 18 13.77 -5.73 1.29
C LEU A 18 13.63 -4.88 2.55
N GLN A 19 13.26 -3.63 2.39
CA GLN A 19 13.13 -2.65 3.48
C GLN A 19 12.06 -3.03 4.52
N GLU A 20 11.15 -3.93 4.17
CA GLU A 20 10.09 -4.40 5.06
C GLU A 20 10.56 -5.52 6.01
N ILE A 21 11.68 -6.17 5.70
CA ILE A 21 12.19 -7.31 6.48
C ILE A 21 12.37 -6.99 7.97
N PRO A 22 13.00 -5.84 8.37
CA PRO A 22 13.21 -5.57 9.79
C PRO A 22 11.91 -5.36 10.58
N ALA A 23 10.85 -4.90 9.91
CA ALA A 23 9.57 -4.59 10.56
C ALA A 23 8.58 -5.75 10.53
N THR A 24 8.55 -6.53 9.44
CA THR A 24 7.50 -7.52 9.15
C THR A 24 8.03 -8.91 8.83
N GLY A 25 9.34 -9.07 8.61
CA GLY A 25 9.93 -10.29 8.08
C GLY A 25 9.61 -10.56 6.60
N CYS A 26 8.94 -9.63 5.91
CA CYS A 26 8.49 -9.83 4.54
C CYS A 26 9.46 -9.25 3.51
N ALA A 27 9.66 -9.99 2.42
CA ALA A 27 10.31 -9.51 1.21
C ALA A 27 9.39 -9.68 0.00
N TYR A 28 9.53 -8.79 -0.98
CA TYR A 28 8.70 -8.82 -2.19
C TYR A 28 9.60 -8.83 -3.43
N ILE A 29 9.31 -9.76 -4.37
CA ILE A 29 10.03 -9.97 -5.62
C ILE A 29 9.11 -9.57 -6.76
N HIS A 30 9.58 -8.70 -7.66
CA HIS A 30 8.93 -8.46 -8.93
C HIS A 30 9.85 -8.95 -10.06
N LEU A 31 9.49 -10.06 -10.70
CA LEU A 31 10.17 -10.56 -11.88
C LEU A 31 9.92 -9.62 -13.05
N ARG A 32 10.98 -9.02 -13.62
CA ARG A 32 10.88 -7.96 -14.64
C ARG A 32 11.16 -8.48 -16.04
N ALA A 33 12.28 -9.19 -16.19
CA ALA A 33 12.68 -9.83 -17.43
C ALA A 33 13.26 -11.20 -17.09
N THR A 34 12.72 -12.25 -17.66
CA THR A 34 13.06 -13.62 -17.28
C THR A 34 13.54 -14.42 -18.51
N LEU A 35 14.75 -14.98 -18.41
CA LEU A 35 15.29 -15.96 -19.37
C LEU A 35 15.04 -17.38 -18.85
N ALA A 36 15.31 -17.61 -17.56
CA ALA A 36 15.00 -18.84 -16.85
C ALA A 36 14.23 -18.48 -15.56
N PRO A 37 12.88 -18.36 -15.61
CA PRO A 37 12.09 -17.78 -14.52
C PRO A 37 12.14 -18.59 -13.23
N GLU A 38 12.18 -19.91 -13.28
CA GLU A 38 12.29 -20.78 -12.10
C GLU A 38 13.63 -20.59 -11.39
N GLU A 39 14.73 -20.52 -12.13
CA GLU A 39 16.06 -20.34 -11.56
C GLU A 39 16.22 -18.93 -10.98
N LEU A 40 15.76 -17.90 -11.70
CA LEU A 40 15.74 -16.54 -11.19
C LEU A 40 14.94 -16.43 -9.89
N LEU A 41 13.77 -17.07 -9.81
CA LEU A 41 12.96 -17.08 -8.61
C LEU A 41 13.69 -17.74 -7.43
N LYS A 42 14.32 -18.90 -7.66
CA LYS A 42 15.11 -19.59 -6.62
C LYS A 42 16.25 -18.73 -6.09
N GLU A 43 16.98 -18.05 -6.98
CA GLU A 43 18.06 -17.14 -6.61
C GLU A 43 17.55 -15.96 -5.79
N CYS A 44 16.47 -15.31 -6.23
CA CYS A 44 15.84 -14.20 -5.51
C CYS A 44 15.34 -14.62 -4.12
N VAL A 45 14.67 -15.77 -4.01
CA VAL A 45 14.19 -16.31 -2.73
C VAL A 45 15.36 -16.63 -1.80
N SER A 46 16.42 -17.26 -2.31
CA SER A 46 17.62 -17.56 -1.54
C SER A 46 18.26 -16.29 -0.99
N PHE A 47 18.38 -15.26 -1.81
CA PHE A 47 18.89 -13.95 -1.38
C PHE A 47 18.01 -13.30 -0.32
N CYS A 48 16.68 -13.27 -0.50
CA CYS A 48 15.76 -12.71 0.48
C CYS A 48 15.88 -13.42 1.84
N ARG A 49 16.01 -14.75 1.85
CA ARG A 49 16.22 -15.54 3.08
C ARG A 49 17.55 -15.22 3.76
N MET A 50 18.63 -15.11 2.97
CA MET A 50 19.95 -14.78 3.48
C MET A 50 19.99 -13.42 4.20
N VAL A 51 19.19 -12.46 3.75
CA VAL A 51 19.05 -11.13 4.38
C VAL A 51 17.96 -11.08 5.46
N GLY A 52 17.39 -12.24 5.86
CA GLY A 52 16.53 -12.38 7.03
C GLY A 52 15.02 -12.38 6.76
N ALA A 53 14.58 -12.54 5.49
CA ALA A 53 13.16 -12.69 5.21
C ALA A 53 12.62 -14.03 5.71
N THR A 54 11.50 -13.97 6.44
CA THR A 54 10.72 -15.13 6.92
C THR A 54 9.53 -15.42 5.99
N HIS A 55 9.10 -14.42 5.22
CA HIS A 55 8.05 -14.54 4.22
C HIS A 55 8.52 -13.88 2.92
N VAL A 56 8.33 -14.56 1.79
CA VAL A 56 8.67 -14.00 0.48
C VAL A 56 7.47 -14.14 -0.45
N TYR A 57 7.09 -13.02 -1.05
CA TYR A 57 6.01 -12.93 -2.02
C TYR A 57 6.55 -12.50 -3.38
N ALA A 58 5.96 -13.01 -4.47
CA ALA A 58 6.42 -12.70 -5.82
C ALA A 58 5.28 -12.36 -6.77
N THR A 59 5.59 -11.56 -7.80
CA THR A 59 4.71 -11.17 -8.91
C THR A 59 5.49 -11.04 -10.21
N GLY A 60 4.79 -10.93 -11.34
CA GLY A 60 5.38 -10.53 -12.63
C GLY A 60 5.70 -11.66 -13.59
N ASN A 61 5.29 -12.90 -13.31
CA ASN A 61 5.44 -14.02 -14.25
C ASN A 61 4.34 -15.08 -14.04
N GLU A 62 3.89 -15.73 -15.11
CA GLU A 62 2.84 -16.76 -15.11
C GLU A 62 3.23 -18.03 -14.31
N LEU A 63 4.50 -18.36 -14.27
CA LEU A 63 5.02 -19.48 -13.47
C LEU A 63 4.54 -19.41 -12.00
N LEU A 64 4.32 -18.19 -11.48
CA LEU A 64 3.90 -17.97 -10.09
C LEU A 64 2.49 -18.49 -9.80
N GLU A 65 1.67 -18.73 -10.80
CA GLU A 65 0.30 -19.26 -10.65
C GLU A 65 0.29 -20.69 -10.05
N THR A 66 1.42 -21.38 -10.07
CA THR A 66 1.60 -22.67 -9.39
C THR A 66 1.80 -22.55 -7.87
N HIS A 67 2.06 -21.33 -7.38
CA HIS A 67 2.24 -21.04 -5.96
C HIS A 67 0.94 -20.58 -5.29
N PRO A 68 0.82 -20.71 -3.95
CA PRO A 68 -0.35 -20.24 -3.22
C PRO A 68 -0.61 -18.74 -3.45
N PHE A 69 -1.83 -18.42 -3.85
CA PHE A 69 -2.27 -17.03 -3.99
C PHE A 69 -2.19 -16.29 -2.65
N HIS A 70 -1.62 -15.09 -2.66
CA HIS A 70 -1.53 -14.24 -1.48
C HIS A 70 -2.51 -13.07 -1.54
N THR A 71 -2.40 -12.19 -2.53
CA THR A 71 -3.29 -11.05 -2.72
C THR A 71 -3.19 -10.50 -4.14
N ALA A 72 -4.24 -9.83 -4.59
CA ALA A 72 -4.20 -8.97 -5.77
C ALA A 72 -4.28 -7.50 -5.35
N ILE A 73 -3.66 -6.62 -6.10
CA ILE A 73 -3.84 -5.18 -5.95
C ILE A 73 -4.82 -4.70 -7.02
N TRP A 74 -5.95 -4.17 -6.57
CA TRP A 74 -6.98 -3.63 -7.45
C TRP A 74 -6.94 -2.11 -7.50
N GLU A 75 -7.09 -1.55 -8.68
CA GLU A 75 -7.44 -0.15 -8.85
C GLU A 75 -8.96 -0.02 -8.83
N MET A 76 -9.45 0.85 -7.97
CA MET A 76 -10.87 1.20 -7.89
C MET A 76 -11.06 2.69 -8.18
N ALA A 77 -12.23 3.08 -8.68
CA ALA A 77 -12.54 4.49 -8.95
C ALA A 77 -13.99 4.81 -8.64
N VAL A 78 -14.23 6.11 -8.37
CA VAL A 78 -15.55 6.68 -8.15
C VAL A 78 -15.60 8.09 -8.75
N LEU A 79 -16.79 8.57 -9.12
CA LEU A 79 -16.99 9.97 -9.45
C LEU A 79 -17.19 10.78 -8.17
N LYS A 80 -16.46 11.91 -8.04
CA LYS A 80 -16.46 12.76 -6.85
C LYS A 80 -17.89 13.23 -6.50
N ASP A 81 -18.66 13.64 -7.49
CA ASP A 81 -20.01 14.16 -7.31
C ASP A 81 -21.05 13.11 -6.88
N SER A 82 -20.69 11.83 -6.92
CA SER A 82 -21.53 10.75 -6.38
C SER A 82 -21.38 10.53 -4.89
N LEU A 83 -20.42 11.19 -4.25
CA LEU A 83 -20.14 11.05 -2.83
C LEU A 83 -20.79 12.19 -2.05
N GLU A 84 -21.47 11.83 -0.96
CA GLU A 84 -22.05 12.80 -0.04
C GLU A 84 -20.96 13.63 0.65
N ASP A 85 -21.27 14.86 0.97
CA ASP A 85 -20.38 15.76 1.72
C ASP A 85 -20.27 15.37 3.20
N THR A 86 -19.35 16.01 3.93
CA THR A 86 -19.09 15.75 5.35
C THR A 86 -18.77 17.04 6.09
N ASP A 87 -19.09 17.05 7.38
CA ASP A 87 -18.79 18.14 8.33
C ASP A 87 -17.36 18.04 8.94
N ALA A 88 -16.58 17.05 8.55
CA ALA A 88 -15.20 16.89 8.99
C ALA A 88 -14.24 17.79 8.19
N ALA A 89 -13.14 18.19 8.81
CA ALA A 89 -12.15 19.09 8.26
C ALA A 89 -10.81 18.38 7.98
N LEU A 90 -10.11 18.82 6.91
CA LEU A 90 -8.75 18.43 6.58
C LEU A 90 -7.75 19.35 7.29
N TRP A 91 -6.77 18.72 7.92
CA TRP A 91 -5.62 19.39 8.50
C TRP A 91 -4.36 18.84 7.84
N PRO A 92 -3.62 19.65 7.06
CA PRO A 92 -2.40 19.18 6.41
C PRO A 92 -1.34 18.81 7.46
N VAL A 93 -0.57 17.79 7.15
CA VAL A 93 0.59 17.39 7.97
C VAL A 93 1.65 18.50 7.92
N GLN A 94 2.05 18.96 9.09
CA GLN A 94 3.08 19.97 9.31
C GLN A 94 4.37 19.30 9.85
N THR A 95 5.46 20.03 9.86
CA THR A 95 6.73 19.53 10.42
C THR A 95 6.57 19.07 11.88
N GLU A 96 5.79 19.78 12.67
CA GLU A 96 5.54 19.51 14.09
C GLU A 96 4.70 18.26 14.33
N THR A 97 3.85 17.87 13.37
CA THR A 97 2.95 16.71 13.45
C THR A 97 3.43 15.50 12.66
N LEU A 98 4.59 15.62 12.01
CA LEU A 98 5.13 14.62 11.08
C LEU A 98 5.40 13.26 11.76
N ASP A 99 6.00 13.28 12.95
CA ASP A 99 6.30 12.04 13.69
C ASP A 99 5.04 11.32 14.17
N GLU A 100 4.00 12.08 14.56
CA GLU A 100 2.71 11.51 14.92
C GLU A 100 2.04 10.86 13.69
N PHE A 101 2.01 11.57 12.56
CA PHE A 101 1.48 11.03 11.31
C PHE A 101 2.17 9.73 10.91
N ARG A 102 3.52 9.70 10.92
CA ARG A 102 4.33 8.52 10.59
C ARG A 102 4.04 7.33 11.53
N LYS A 103 3.93 7.59 12.85
CA LYS A 103 3.59 6.55 13.82
C LYS A 103 2.21 5.95 13.56
N LEU A 104 1.21 6.80 13.35
CA LEU A 104 -0.16 6.36 13.07
C LEU A 104 -0.23 5.58 11.75
N TYR A 105 0.45 6.06 10.70
CA TYR A 105 0.55 5.36 9.43
C TYR A 105 1.10 3.95 9.63
N ASN A 106 2.28 3.83 10.25
CA ASN A 106 2.97 2.56 10.44
C ASN A 106 2.17 1.58 11.32
N GLN A 107 1.47 2.07 12.35
CA GLN A 107 0.55 1.24 13.13
C GLN A 107 -0.60 0.67 12.29
N LYS A 108 -1.15 1.47 11.36
CA LYS A 108 -2.28 1.04 10.54
C LYS A 108 -1.92 0.09 9.43
N ILE A 109 -0.71 0.20 8.87
CA ILE A 109 -0.26 -0.70 7.79
C ILE A 109 0.31 -2.03 8.30
N ALA A 110 0.62 -2.16 9.58
CA ALA A 110 1.32 -3.34 10.13
C ALA A 110 0.67 -4.68 9.77
N HIS A 111 -0.62 -4.69 9.45
CA HIS A 111 -1.38 -5.89 9.07
C HIS A 111 -1.96 -5.81 7.65
N VAL A 112 -1.53 -4.83 6.85
CA VAL A 112 -2.01 -4.68 5.48
C VAL A 112 -0.98 -5.31 4.53
N PRO A 113 -1.34 -6.38 3.80
CA PRO A 113 -0.44 -7.01 2.85
C PRO A 113 0.09 -6.02 1.81
N ASN A 114 1.38 -6.11 1.49
CA ASN A 114 2.07 -5.28 0.51
C ASN A 114 2.08 -3.76 0.81
N ALA A 115 1.73 -3.34 2.03
CA ALA A 115 1.84 -1.94 2.43
C ALA A 115 3.28 -1.62 2.84
N ALA A 116 3.83 -0.54 2.28
CA ALA A 116 5.20 -0.13 2.54
C ALA A 116 5.33 0.66 3.85
N TRP A 117 6.29 0.31 4.70
CA TRP A 117 6.63 1.04 5.92
C TRP A 117 7.09 2.47 5.60
N MET A 118 6.55 3.45 6.32
CA MET A 118 6.92 4.86 6.14
C MET A 118 8.18 5.19 6.91
N THR A 119 9.24 5.53 6.18
CA THR A 119 10.47 6.07 6.75
C THR A 119 10.31 7.56 7.09
N GLU A 120 11.23 8.09 7.91
CA GLU A 120 11.27 9.54 8.21
C GLU A 120 11.43 10.38 6.94
N ARG A 121 12.30 9.96 6.02
CA ARG A 121 12.52 10.62 4.72
C ARG A 121 11.23 10.68 3.89
N GLU A 122 10.46 9.59 3.85
CA GLU A 122 9.19 9.56 3.11
C GLU A 122 8.14 10.44 3.78
N ALA A 123 8.04 10.42 5.12
CA ALA A 123 7.12 11.29 5.85
C ALA A 123 7.42 12.76 5.58
N LYS A 124 8.72 13.16 5.61
CA LYS A 124 9.14 14.52 5.29
C LYS A 124 8.78 14.93 3.86
N ARG A 125 9.00 14.05 2.88
CA ARG A 125 8.60 14.27 1.49
C ARG A 125 7.08 14.49 1.35
N ILE A 126 6.26 13.70 2.06
CA ILE A 126 4.80 13.81 2.04
C ILE A 126 4.35 15.15 2.61
N ALA A 127 4.95 15.61 3.71
CA ALA A 127 4.63 16.90 4.30
C ALA A 127 5.06 18.06 3.39
N GLU A 128 6.28 18.03 2.83
CA GLU A 128 6.79 19.04 1.88
C GLU A 128 5.94 19.12 0.60
N ALA A 129 5.40 17.99 0.13
CA ALA A 129 4.51 17.94 -1.03
C ALA A 129 3.06 18.34 -0.72
N GLY A 130 2.69 18.53 0.56
CA GLY A 130 1.31 18.80 0.97
C GLY A 130 0.36 17.64 0.72
N GLU A 131 0.87 16.40 0.66
CA GLU A 131 0.10 15.19 0.34
C GLU A 131 -0.55 14.53 1.57
N GLY A 132 -0.06 14.80 2.78
CA GLY A 132 -0.50 14.18 4.03
C GLY A 132 -1.55 14.99 4.76
N TYR A 133 -2.56 14.32 5.31
CA TYR A 133 -3.67 14.97 6.01
C TYR A 133 -4.09 14.19 7.24
N PHE A 134 -4.46 14.93 8.30
CA PHE A 134 -5.34 14.47 9.36
C PHE A 134 -6.77 14.86 9.05
N VAL A 135 -7.73 14.03 9.44
CA VAL A 135 -9.16 14.29 9.33
C VAL A 135 -9.73 14.48 10.72
N HIS A 136 -10.29 15.65 10.99
CA HIS A 136 -10.84 16.00 12.29
C HIS A 136 -12.33 16.35 12.20
N ARG A 137 -13.07 16.02 13.27
CA ARG A 137 -14.43 16.48 13.47
C ARG A 137 -14.64 16.77 14.96
N ALA A 138 -15.11 17.99 15.29
CA ALA A 138 -15.37 18.44 16.66
C ALA A 138 -14.19 18.21 17.63
N GLY A 139 -12.94 18.47 17.18
CA GLY A 139 -11.73 18.32 17.98
C GLY A 139 -11.18 16.88 18.07
N VAL A 140 -11.87 15.89 17.46
CA VAL A 140 -11.45 14.49 17.45
C VAL A 140 -10.77 14.15 16.13
N CYS A 141 -9.57 13.54 16.16
CA CYS A 141 -8.93 13.00 14.97
C CYS A 141 -9.62 11.69 14.58
N LEU A 142 -10.33 11.70 13.45
CA LEU A 142 -11.07 10.55 12.93
C LEU A 142 -10.19 9.62 12.10
N GLY A 143 -9.14 10.15 11.48
CA GLY A 143 -8.30 9.37 10.60
C GLY A 143 -7.19 10.19 9.97
N ILE A 144 -6.39 9.51 9.15
CA ILE A 144 -5.29 10.08 8.39
C ILE A 144 -5.35 9.58 6.94
N GLY A 145 -4.76 10.36 6.03
CA GLY A 145 -4.67 9.96 4.63
C GLY A 145 -3.55 10.63 3.87
N ILE A 146 -3.26 10.07 2.69
CA ILE A 146 -2.33 10.61 1.70
C ILE A 146 -3.07 10.75 0.39
N VAL A 147 -3.00 11.94 -0.19
CA VAL A 147 -3.61 12.27 -1.48
C VAL A 147 -2.51 12.64 -2.48
N ARG A 148 -2.54 12.06 -3.68
CA ARG A 148 -1.58 12.32 -4.76
C ARG A 148 -2.33 12.55 -6.07
N GLY A 149 -2.47 13.80 -6.48
CA GLY A 149 -3.29 14.12 -7.65
C GLY A 149 -4.73 13.66 -7.47
N SER A 150 -5.22 12.76 -8.31
CA SER A 150 -6.55 12.15 -8.21
C SER A 150 -6.61 10.87 -7.38
N GLU A 151 -5.49 10.43 -6.80
CA GLU A 151 -5.40 9.17 -6.05
C GLU A 151 -5.50 9.38 -4.54
N LEU A 152 -6.37 8.63 -3.90
CA LEU A 152 -6.32 8.36 -2.46
C LEU A 152 -5.24 7.29 -2.22
N ALA A 153 -3.98 7.72 -2.09
CA ALA A 153 -2.82 6.83 -1.98
C ALA A 153 -2.76 6.09 -0.63
N PHE A 154 -3.40 6.62 0.40
CA PHE A 154 -3.56 5.97 1.69
C PHE A 154 -4.75 6.53 2.46
N VAL A 155 -5.49 5.67 3.12
CA VAL A 155 -6.60 6.02 4.01
C VAL A 155 -6.58 5.12 5.24
N ALA A 156 -6.63 5.71 6.42
CA ALA A 156 -6.79 4.96 7.66
C ALA A 156 -7.73 5.68 8.64
N SER A 157 -8.71 4.97 9.13
CA SER A 157 -9.58 5.41 10.21
C SER A 157 -8.92 5.15 11.58
N LEU A 158 -8.99 6.12 12.47
CA LEU A 158 -8.52 6.02 13.86
C LEU A 158 -9.68 5.72 14.82
N CYS A 159 -10.91 6.06 14.42
CA CYS A 159 -12.11 5.82 15.18
C CYS A 159 -12.95 4.72 14.52
N ARG A 160 -13.71 3.99 15.33
CA ARG A 160 -14.67 3.01 14.84
C ARG A 160 -15.70 3.69 13.94
N ASP A 161 -16.07 3.03 12.84
CA ASP A 161 -17.09 3.46 11.87
C ASP A 161 -16.83 4.81 11.18
N ALA A 162 -15.64 5.42 11.37
CA ALA A 162 -15.28 6.69 10.75
C ALA A 162 -14.73 6.57 9.30
N GLY A 163 -14.55 5.36 8.77
CA GLY A 163 -13.87 5.12 7.49
C GLY A 163 -14.50 5.90 6.33
N SER A 164 -15.82 5.88 6.18
CA SER A 164 -16.53 6.62 5.12
C SER A 164 -16.37 8.13 5.25
N THR A 165 -16.44 8.66 6.48
CA THR A 165 -16.21 10.08 6.76
C THR A 165 -14.78 10.48 6.39
N VAL A 166 -13.78 9.66 6.77
CA VAL A 166 -12.37 9.93 6.44
C VAL A 166 -12.16 9.97 4.92
N VAL A 167 -12.69 9.00 4.17
CA VAL A 167 -12.60 8.99 2.69
C VAL A 167 -13.26 10.25 2.11
N ARG A 168 -14.50 10.55 2.48
CA ARG A 168 -15.24 11.72 1.97
C ARG A 168 -14.53 13.03 2.25
N THR A 169 -13.92 13.16 3.42
CA THR A 169 -13.17 14.38 3.76
C THR A 169 -11.89 14.48 2.93
N LEU A 170 -11.13 13.39 2.77
CA LEU A 170 -9.88 13.38 2.00
C LEU A 170 -10.09 13.76 0.53
N ILE A 171 -11.22 13.42 -0.08
CA ILE A 171 -11.51 13.78 -1.46
C ILE A 171 -11.66 15.29 -1.69
N HIS A 172 -11.87 16.10 -0.65
CA HIS A 172 -11.88 17.56 -0.77
C HIS A 172 -10.51 18.10 -1.19
N ALA A 173 -9.41 17.39 -0.89
CA ALA A 173 -8.06 17.72 -1.38
C ALA A 173 -7.83 17.38 -2.86
N ILE A 174 -8.78 16.67 -3.51
CA ILE A 174 -8.66 16.25 -4.91
C ILE A 174 -9.47 17.21 -5.78
N SER A 175 -8.83 17.79 -6.79
CA SER A 175 -9.50 18.68 -7.74
C SER A 175 -10.24 17.92 -8.86
N ASP A 176 -9.77 16.72 -9.20
CA ASP A 176 -10.31 15.90 -10.29
C ASP A 176 -11.72 15.38 -9.97
N SER A 177 -12.52 15.22 -11.00
CA SER A 177 -13.87 14.64 -10.90
C SER A 177 -13.88 13.13 -10.68
N ARG A 178 -12.78 12.45 -11.07
CA ARG A 178 -12.60 11.01 -10.88
C ARG A 178 -11.55 10.73 -9.82
N ILE A 179 -11.97 10.06 -8.77
CA ILE A 179 -11.11 9.63 -7.67
C ILE A 179 -10.68 8.20 -7.90
N THR A 180 -9.41 7.91 -7.71
CA THR A 180 -8.86 6.55 -7.78
C THR A 180 -8.24 6.14 -6.44
N LEU A 181 -8.14 4.84 -6.21
CA LEU A 181 -7.37 4.26 -5.12
C LEU A 181 -6.88 2.87 -5.49
N GLN A 182 -5.88 2.39 -4.76
CA GLN A 182 -5.40 1.02 -4.85
C GLN A 182 -5.70 0.30 -3.53
N VAL A 183 -6.16 -0.95 -3.64
CA VAL A 183 -6.49 -1.77 -2.48
C VAL A 183 -6.07 -3.22 -2.68
N ALA A 184 -5.49 -3.82 -1.63
CA ALA A 184 -5.22 -5.26 -1.62
C ALA A 184 -6.53 -6.04 -1.49
N SER A 185 -6.74 -7.05 -2.33
CA SER A 185 -7.95 -7.90 -2.29
C SER A 185 -8.14 -8.61 -0.93
N ALA A 186 -7.04 -8.89 -0.23
CA ALA A 186 -7.06 -9.46 1.12
C ALA A 186 -7.51 -8.46 2.20
N ASN A 187 -7.59 -7.15 1.90
CA ASN A 187 -8.15 -6.15 2.81
C ASN A 187 -9.67 -6.03 2.62
N GLU A 188 -10.38 -7.11 2.92
CA GLU A 188 -11.84 -7.24 2.70
C GLU A 188 -12.65 -6.10 3.31
N LYS A 189 -12.23 -5.59 4.49
CA LYS A 189 -12.91 -4.47 5.15
C LYS A 189 -12.81 -3.17 4.35
N ALA A 190 -11.66 -2.88 3.77
CA ALA A 190 -11.47 -1.70 2.94
C ALA A 190 -12.22 -1.87 1.61
N VAL A 191 -12.15 -3.04 0.99
CA VAL A 191 -12.89 -3.34 -0.26
C VAL A 191 -14.38 -3.13 -0.05
N ALA A 192 -14.97 -3.73 0.99
CA ALA A 192 -16.40 -3.59 1.30
C ALA A 192 -16.80 -2.13 1.59
N LEU A 193 -15.93 -1.36 2.27
CA LEU A 193 -16.15 0.06 2.50
C LEU A 193 -16.21 0.83 1.17
N TYR A 194 -15.23 0.62 0.30
CA TYR A 194 -15.15 1.34 -0.97
C TYR A 194 -16.31 0.97 -1.92
N GLU A 195 -16.67 -0.30 -2.02
CA GLU A 195 -17.83 -0.75 -2.78
C GLU A 195 -19.14 -0.11 -2.27
N LYS A 196 -19.35 -0.09 -0.95
CA LYS A 196 -20.50 0.58 -0.32
C LYS A 196 -20.54 2.09 -0.63
N MET A 197 -19.39 2.72 -0.84
CA MET A 197 -19.28 4.14 -1.20
C MET A 197 -19.41 4.38 -2.71
N GLY A 198 -19.63 3.34 -3.53
CA GLY A 198 -19.80 3.45 -4.96
C GLY A 198 -18.50 3.36 -5.78
N PHE A 199 -17.37 3.06 -5.15
CA PHE A 199 -16.16 2.74 -5.91
C PHE A 199 -16.35 1.43 -6.68
N VAL A 200 -15.96 1.44 -7.94
CA VAL A 200 -15.98 0.26 -8.80
C VAL A 200 -14.56 -0.19 -9.13
N ARG A 201 -14.34 -1.49 -9.20
CA ARG A 201 -13.07 -2.06 -9.61
C ARG A 201 -12.86 -1.79 -11.10
N ILE A 202 -11.73 -1.16 -11.45
CA ILE A 202 -11.36 -0.81 -12.81
C ILE A 202 -10.48 -1.89 -13.43
N ARG A 203 -9.45 -2.31 -12.69
CA ARG A 203 -8.50 -3.35 -13.15
C ARG A 203 -7.75 -3.96 -11.98
N GLU A 204 -7.15 -5.11 -12.24
CA GLU A 204 -6.10 -5.68 -11.41
C GLU A 204 -4.75 -5.13 -11.86
N ILE A 205 -3.98 -4.55 -10.91
CA ILE A 205 -2.66 -3.97 -11.18
C ILE A 205 -1.59 -5.05 -11.11
N SER A 206 -1.67 -5.90 -10.08
CA SER A 206 -0.72 -6.98 -9.85
C SER A 206 -1.35 -8.09 -9.02
N ARG A 207 -0.82 -9.29 -9.20
CA ARG A 207 -1.20 -10.48 -8.46
C ARG A 207 0.04 -11.05 -7.78
N TRP A 208 -0.07 -11.35 -6.49
CA TRP A 208 1.04 -11.77 -5.66
C TRP A 208 0.83 -13.17 -5.13
N TYR A 209 1.90 -13.94 -5.09
CA TYR A 209 1.92 -15.33 -4.68
C TYR A 209 2.94 -15.53 -3.56
N SER A 210 2.64 -16.45 -2.65
CA SER A 210 3.54 -16.83 -1.58
C SER A 210 4.54 -17.86 -2.11
N VAL A 211 5.81 -17.48 -2.19
CA VAL A 211 6.87 -18.35 -2.73
C VAL A 211 7.79 -18.91 -1.66
N PHE A 212 7.74 -18.36 -0.45
CA PHE A 212 8.42 -18.88 0.73
C PHE A 212 7.76 -18.42 2.03
N ILE A 213 7.51 -19.36 2.92
CA ILE A 213 7.10 -19.11 4.32
C ILE A 213 8.00 -19.98 5.20
N GLN A 214 8.70 -19.35 6.16
CA GLN A 214 9.42 -20.10 7.17
C GLN A 214 8.39 -20.67 8.15
N THR A 215 8.21 -21.99 8.10
CA THR A 215 7.49 -22.71 9.15
C THR A 215 8.40 -22.77 10.37
N GLY A 216 7.94 -22.24 11.50
CA GLY A 216 8.68 -22.38 12.77
C GLY A 216 8.80 -23.87 13.11
N ASP A 217 9.99 -24.26 13.55
CA ASP A 217 10.22 -25.52 14.24
C ASP A 217 9.62 -25.48 15.64
#